data_a2a5234c4edfed0b4535adc730b2dac0
#
_entry.id   a2a5234c4edfed0b4535adc730b2dac0
#
_cell.length_a   1.000
_cell.length_b   1.000
_cell.length_c   1.000
_cell.angle_alpha   90.00
_cell.angle_beta   90.00
_cell.angle_gamma   90.00
#
_symmetry.space_group_name_H-M   'P 1'
#
loop_
_entity.id
_entity.type
_entity.pdbx_description
1 polymer ?
#
loop_
_entity_poly.entity_id
_entity_poly.type
_entity_poly.pdbx_seq_one_letter_code
_entity_poly.pdbx_strand_id
1 'polypeptide(L)'
;MGYCHCRSCRSWSAAPVNAFSLWRPSALKVAEGVEHVAMFQKTPMSQRRYCRKCGGHLMNNHPTLGLVDVYAATIPTLEFKPAVHVNYAETVLRMTDGLPKFKDFPKDFGGSGEMVLE
;
A
#
# COMPACT_ATOMS: atom_id res chain seq x y z
N MET A 1 1.49 6.83 6.45
CA MET A 1 0.87 5.49 6.64
C MET A 1 -0.63 5.60 6.48
N GLY A 2 -1.27 4.58 5.98
CA GLY A 2 -2.70 4.61 5.77
C GLY A 2 -3.28 3.28 5.33
N TYR A 3 -4.51 3.35 4.84
CA TYR A 3 -5.25 2.21 4.33
C TYR A 3 -5.59 2.43 2.86
N CYS A 4 -5.32 1.43 2.03
CA CYS A 4 -5.70 1.43 0.62
C CYS A 4 -6.83 0.44 0.39
N HIS A 5 -7.91 0.91 -0.23
CA HIS A 5 -9.11 0.12 -0.49
C HIS A 5 -9.25 -0.31 -1.95
N CYS A 6 -8.27 0.00 -2.81
CA CYS A 6 -8.42 -0.24 -4.24
C CYS A 6 -8.59 -1.71 -4.58
N ARG A 7 -9.38 -1.96 -5.60
CA ARG A 7 -9.66 -3.31 -6.10
C ARG A 7 -8.39 -4.08 -6.46
N SER A 8 -7.42 -3.39 -7.06
CA SER A 8 -6.14 -4.00 -7.46
C SER A 8 -5.36 -4.51 -6.25
N CYS A 9 -5.24 -3.70 -5.18
CA CYS A 9 -4.57 -4.12 -3.96
C CYS A 9 -5.31 -5.26 -3.27
N ARG A 10 -6.65 -5.19 -3.23
CA ARG A 10 -7.47 -6.25 -2.64
C ARG A 10 -7.32 -7.58 -3.38
N SER A 11 -7.30 -7.53 -4.71
CA SER A 11 -7.09 -8.73 -5.54
C SER A 11 -5.71 -9.34 -5.32
N TRP A 12 -4.69 -8.50 -5.17
CA TRP A 12 -3.32 -8.95 -4.95
C TRP A 12 -3.14 -9.60 -3.58
N SER A 13 -3.63 -8.96 -2.53
CA SER A 13 -3.41 -9.40 -1.15
C SER A 13 -4.48 -10.36 -0.62
N ALA A 14 -5.60 -10.49 -1.33
CA ALA A 14 -6.79 -11.19 -0.87
C ALA A 14 -7.33 -10.64 0.46
N ALA A 15 -7.01 -9.39 0.79
CA ALA A 15 -7.50 -8.71 1.98
C ALA A 15 -8.54 -7.66 1.62
N PRO A 16 -9.52 -7.39 2.51
CA PRO A 16 -10.54 -6.37 2.22
C PRO A 16 -10.00 -4.95 2.24
N VAL A 17 -8.87 -4.74 2.90
CA VAL A 17 -8.16 -3.46 2.99
C VAL A 17 -6.69 -3.73 3.24
N ASN A 18 -5.83 -2.83 2.78
CA ASN A 18 -4.38 -2.99 2.94
C ASN A 18 -3.81 -1.83 3.76
N ALA A 19 -3.15 -2.18 4.86
CA ALA A 19 -2.42 -1.22 5.69
C ALA A 19 -1.02 -1.02 5.09
N PHE A 20 -0.68 0.22 4.75
CA PHE A 20 0.56 0.54 4.07
C PHE A 20 1.40 1.59 4.78
N SER A 21 2.68 1.55 4.49
CA SER A 21 3.64 2.61 4.83
C SER A 21 4.43 3.00 3.59
N LEU A 22 4.64 4.30 3.37
CA LEU A 22 5.36 4.81 2.22
C LEU A 22 6.78 5.20 2.59
N TRP A 23 7.73 4.77 1.77
CA TRP A 23 9.15 5.00 1.99
C TRP A 23 9.87 5.37 0.70
N ARG A 24 10.92 6.17 0.81
CA ARG A 24 11.88 6.29 -0.29
C ARG A 24 12.65 4.97 -0.40
N PRO A 25 12.98 4.51 -1.61
CA PRO A 25 13.72 3.24 -1.77
C PRO A 25 15.01 3.19 -0.96
N SER A 26 15.71 4.31 -0.82
CA SER A 26 16.95 4.40 -0.05
C SER A 26 16.77 4.19 1.46
N ALA A 27 15.54 4.32 1.96
CA ALA A 27 15.22 4.13 3.37
C ALA A 27 14.85 2.68 3.71
N LEU A 28 14.76 1.81 2.70
CA LEU A 28 14.37 0.41 2.86
C LEU A 28 15.55 -0.53 2.69
N LYS A 29 15.57 -1.55 3.54
CA LYS A 29 16.51 -2.64 3.43
C LYS A 29 15.80 -3.95 3.72
N VAL A 30 15.96 -4.92 2.84
CA VAL A 30 15.55 -6.30 3.10
C VAL A 30 16.65 -6.92 3.96
N ALA A 31 16.37 -7.14 5.23
CA ALA A 31 17.36 -7.60 6.19
C ALA A 31 17.80 -9.05 5.92
N GLU A 32 16.87 -9.91 5.55
CA GLU A 32 17.13 -11.32 5.24
C GLU A 32 16.26 -11.78 4.08
N GLY A 33 16.77 -12.73 3.29
CA GLY A 33 15.97 -13.39 2.25
C GLY A 33 15.77 -12.58 0.98
N VAL A 34 16.63 -11.61 0.69
CA VAL A 34 16.52 -10.78 -0.52
C VAL A 34 16.52 -11.63 -1.79
N GLU A 35 17.19 -12.77 -1.79
CA GLU A 35 17.24 -13.73 -2.89
C GLU A 35 15.90 -14.40 -3.17
N HIS A 36 14.96 -14.34 -2.24
CA HIS A 36 13.62 -14.90 -2.38
C HIS A 36 12.58 -13.87 -2.82
N VAL A 37 12.96 -12.61 -2.96
CA VAL A 37 12.03 -11.56 -3.40
C VAL A 37 11.80 -11.70 -4.90
N ALA A 38 10.56 -11.95 -5.27
CA ALA A 38 10.10 -11.99 -6.65
C ALA A 38 9.21 -10.78 -6.95
N MET A 39 8.98 -10.51 -8.22
CA MET A 39 8.21 -9.37 -8.66
C MET A 39 7.14 -9.78 -9.67
N PHE A 40 5.93 -9.25 -9.45
CA PHE A 40 4.87 -9.24 -10.43
C PHE A 40 4.62 -7.80 -10.89
N GLN A 41 4.89 -7.52 -12.15
CA GLN A 41 4.67 -6.20 -12.72
C GLN A 41 3.35 -6.16 -13.49
N LYS A 42 2.29 -5.73 -12.80
CA LYS A 42 0.97 -5.62 -13.39
C LYS A 42 0.88 -4.47 -14.40
N THR A 43 1.52 -3.36 -14.09
CA THR A 43 1.59 -2.16 -14.95
C THR A 43 3.01 -1.59 -14.88
N PRO A 44 3.41 -0.72 -15.81
CA PRO A 44 4.71 -0.04 -15.72
C PRO A 44 4.90 0.78 -14.45
N MET A 45 3.81 1.16 -13.79
CA MET A 45 3.83 2.01 -12.60
C MET A 45 3.78 1.23 -11.29
N SER A 46 3.66 -0.10 -11.33
CA SER A 46 3.44 -0.91 -10.15
C SER A 46 4.25 -2.19 -10.24
N GLN A 47 5.22 -2.31 -9.36
CA GLN A 47 6.08 -3.48 -9.24
C GLN A 47 5.81 -4.16 -7.89
N ARG A 48 4.94 -5.15 -7.91
CA ARG A 48 4.52 -5.86 -6.70
C ARG A 48 5.53 -6.94 -6.34
N ARG A 49 6.05 -6.88 -5.14
CA ARG A 49 7.09 -7.79 -4.65
C ARG A 49 6.53 -8.72 -3.57
N TYR A 50 6.93 -9.96 -3.68
CA TYR A 50 6.48 -11.01 -2.78
C TYR A 50 7.61 -12.01 -2.53
N CYS A 51 7.48 -12.82 -1.50
CA CYS A 51 8.42 -13.89 -1.20
C CYS A 51 8.05 -15.12 -2.04
N ARG A 52 8.95 -15.55 -2.94
CA ARG A 52 8.73 -16.75 -3.75
C ARG A 52 8.73 -18.03 -2.94
N LYS A 53 9.32 -18.00 -1.74
CA LYS A 53 9.44 -19.16 -0.87
C LYS A 53 8.14 -19.47 -0.13
N CYS A 54 7.45 -18.45 0.36
CA CYS A 54 6.22 -18.63 1.15
C CYS A 54 4.99 -17.97 0.54
N GLY A 55 5.15 -17.14 -0.50
CA GLY A 55 4.06 -16.40 -1.14
C GLY A 55 3.65 -15.14 -0.38
N GLY A 56 4.29 -14.82 0.72
CA GLY A 56 3.99 -13.62 1.50
C GLY A 56 4.19 -12.34 0.69
N HIS A 57 3.21 -11.44 0.73
CA HIS A 57 3.29 -10.16 0.04
C HIS A 57 4.08 -9.16 0.86
N LEU A 58 4.97 -8.40 0.23
CA LEU A 58 5.91 -7.54 0.91
C LEU A 58 5.67 -6.06 0.64
N MET A 59 5.69 -5.67 -0.63
CA MET A 59 5.69 -4.27 -0.98
C MET A 59 5.30 -4.06 -2.44
N ASN A 60 4.99 -2.80 -2.77
CA ASN A 60 4.71 -2.38 -4.12
C ASN A 60 5.57 -1.16 -4.44
N ASN A 61 6.54 -1.31 -5.34
CA ASN A 61 7.37 -0.22 -5.78
C ASN A 61 6.63 0.60 -6.85
N HIS A 62 6.62 1.92 -6.67
CA HIS A 62 6.05 2.88 -7.60
C HIS A 62 7.16 3.70 -8.25
N PRO A 63 7.76 3.24 -9.36
CA PRO A 63 8.94 3.91 -9.94
C PRO A 63 8.69 5.37 -10.33
N THR A 64 7.49 5.67 -10.81
CA THR A 64 7.14 7.04 -11.26
C THR A 64 6.94 8.02 -10.10
N LEU A 65 6.69 7.51 -8.89
CA LEU A 65 6.54 8.34 -7.69
C LEU A 65 7.83 8.40 -6.87
N GLY A 66 8.80 7.53 -7.14
CA GLY A 66 9.99 7.39 -6.32
C GLY A 66 9.71 6.91 -4.92
N LEU A 67 8.64 6.15 -4.73
CA LEU A 67 8.20 5.64 -3.43
C LEU A 67 7.97 4.13 -3.48
N VAL A 68 8.18 3.49 -2.33
CA VAL A 68 7.83 2.09 -2.11
C VAL A 68 6.74 2.04 -1.05
N ASP A 69 5.67 1.36 -1.39
CA ASP A 69 4.55 1.08 -0.50
C ASP A 69 4.80 -0.27 0.14
N VAL A 70 5.11 -0.28 1.43
CA VAL A 70 5.39 -1.51 2.18
C VAL A 70 4.20 -1.86 3.04
N TYR A 71 3.76 -3.11 2.98
CA TYR A 71 2.74 -3.60 3.89
C TYR A 71 3.23 -3.42 5.33
N ALA A 72 2.49 -2.64 6.11
CA ALA A 72 2.93 -2.24 7.45
C ALA A 72 3.25 -3.43 8.36
N ALA A 73 2.48 -4.51 8.23
CA ALA A 73 2.66 -5.72 9.04
C ALA A 73 3.98 -6.47 8.76
N THR A 74 4.68 -6.16 7.67
CA THR A 74 5.95 -6.81 7.33
C THR A 74 7.16 -6.13 7.97
N ILE A 75 6.96 -5.02 8.66
CA ILE A 75 8.01 -4.29 9.37
C ILE A 75 7.80 -4.49 10.88
N PRO A 76 8.53 -5.40 11.53
CA PRO A 76 8.24 -5.82 12.91
C PRO A 76 8.33 -4.69 13.94
N THR A 77 9.20 -3.71 13.69
CA THR A 77 9.44 -2.60 14.63
C THR A 77 8.60 -1.37 14.34
N LEU A 78 7.77 -1.40 13.28
CA LEU A 78 6.98 -0.25 12.89
C LEU A 78 5.79 -0.06 13.84
N GLU A 79 5.70 1.11 14.43
CA GLU A 79 4.46 1.56 15.07
C GLU A 79 3.54 2.11 13.98
N PHE A 80 2.51 1.34 13.63
CA PHE A 80 1.58 1.72 12.59
C PHE A 80 0.62 2.80 13.09
N LYS A 81 0.76 4.00 12.54
CA LYS A 81 -0.11 5.14 12.85
C LYS A 81 -0.76 5.64 11.56
N PRO A 82 -1.89 5.06 11.15
CA PRO A 82 -2.56 5.47 9.92
C PRO A 82 -3.08 6.90 10.03
N ALA A 83 -2.98 7.65 8.96
CA ALA A 83 -3.43 9.03 8.88
C ALA A 83 -4.52 9.25 7.83
N VAL A 84 -4.78 8.25 6.96
CA VAL A 84 -5.60 8.46 5.77
C VAL A 84 -6.11 7.15 5.20
N HIS A 85 -7.27 7.22 4.55
CA HIS A 85 -7.75 6.17 3.64
C HIS A 85 -7.66 6.68 2.21
N VAL A 86 -7.14 5.87 1.29
CA VAL A 86 -7.11 6.15 -0.14
C VAL A 86 -7.92 5.13 -0.92
N ASN A 87 -8.40 5.52 -2.10
CA ASN A 87 -9.26 4.70 -2.95
C ASN A 87 -10.52 4.19 -2.22
N TYR A 88 -11.05 5.01 -1.33
CA TYR A 88 -12.18 4.62 -0.49
C TYR A 88 -13.48 4.45 -1.29
N ALA A 89 -13.57 5.04 -2.48
CA ALA A 89 -14.71 4.79 -3.38
C ALA A 89 -14.84 3.32 -3.78
N GLU A 90 -13.75 2.56 -3.70
CA GLU A 90 -13.71 1.14 -4.05
C GLU A 90 -13.81 0.23 -2.82
N THR A 91 -14.09 0.78 -1.63
CA THR A 91 -14.09 0.00 -0.38
C THR A 91 -15.15 -1.10 -0.37
N VAL A 92 -14.78 -2.22 0.22
CA VAL A 92 -15.70 -3.30 0.58
C VAL A 92 -15.80 -3.45 2.10
N LEU A 93 -15.06 -2.64 2.84
CA LEU A 93 -15.05 -2.63 4.30
C LEU A 93 -15.09 -1.19 4.79
N ARG A 94 -16.25 -0.74 5.23
CA ARG A 94 -16.38 0.60 5.78
C ARG A 94 -15.72 0.68 7.15
N MET A 95 -14.97 1.76 7.36
CA MET A 95 -14.21 1.96 8.59
C MET A 95 -14.55 3.33 9.18
N THR A 96 -15.24 3.31 10.32
CA THR A 96 -15.66 4.52 11.03
C THR A 96 -14.63 4.85 12.10
N ASP A 97 -13.49 5.36 11.70
CA ASP A 97 -12.34 5.62 12.57
C ASP A 97 -11.95 7.09 12.68
N GLY A 98 -12.72 7.98 12.05
CA GLY A 98 -12.46 9.42 12.09
C GLY A 98 -11.33 9.90 11.19
N LEU A 99 -10.65 9.02 10.48
CA LEU A 99 -9.58 9.41 9.56
C LEU A 99 -10.15 9.95 8.25
N PRO A 100 -9.44 10.90 7.61
CA PRO A 100 -9.84 11.38 6.29
C PRO A 100 -9.89 10.24 5.28
N LYS A 101 -10.92 10.23 4.46
CA LYS A 101 -11.16 9.20 3.45
C LYS A 101 -11.27 9.83 2.08
N PHE A 102 -10.26 9.61 1.24
CA PHE A 102 -10.25 10.10 -0.13
C PHE A 102 -10.88 9.07 -1.06
N LYS A 103 -11.71 9.55 -1.99
CA LYS A 103 -12.33 8.67 -2.98
C LYS A 103 -11.27 7.95 -3.81
N ASP A 104 -10.24 8.69 -4.23
CA ASP A 104 -9.04 8.19 -4.87
C ASP A 104 -7.81 8.55 -4.02
N PHE A 105 -7.10 9.63 -4.37
CA PHE A 105 -5.91 10.11 -3.68
C PHE A 105 -6.03 11.60 -3.34
N PRO A 106 -5.23 12.07 -2.36
CA PRO A 106 -4.98 13.51 -2.20
C PRO A 106 -4.40 14.12 -3.47
N LYS A 107 -4.64 15.41 -3.68
CA LYS A 107 -4.11 16.13 -4.85
C LYS A 107 -2.59 16.06 -4.95
N ASP A 108 -1.90 16.08 -3.84
CA ASP A 108 -0.43 16.00 -3.77
C ASP A 108 0.12 14.72 -4.37
N PHE A 109 -0.69 13.67 -4.45
CA PHE A 109 -0.34 12.38 -5.05
C PHE A 109 -1.02 12.16 -6.41
N GLY A 110 -1.49 13.22 -7.04
CA GLY A 110 -2.09 13.16 -8.37
C GLY A 110 -3.56 12.76 -8.40
N GLY A 111 -4.22 12.74 -7.25
CA GLY A 111 -5.64 12.42 -7.14
C GLY A 111 -6.56 13.62 -7.28
N SER A 112 -7.87 13.36 -7.19
CA SER A 112 -8.90 14.40 -7.25
C SER A 112 -8.95 15.26 -6.00
N GLY A 113 -8.51 14.73 -4.86
CA GLY A 113 -8.68 15.34 -3.57
C GLY A 113 -10.09 15.26 -3.02
N GLU A 114 -11.01 14.62 -3.73
CA GLU A 114 -12.39 14.44 -3.25
C GLU A 114 -12.45 13.48 -2.08
N MET A 115 -13.24 13.84 -1.08
CA MET A 115 -13.36 13.08 0.16
C MET A 115 -14.73 12.46 0.33
N VAL A 116 -14.78 11.35 1.06
CA VAL A 116 -16.00 10.73 1.54
C VAL A 116 -16.20 11.17 2.98
N LEU A 117 -17.41 11.63 3.29
CA LEU A 117 -17.79 12.00 4.65
C LEU A 117 -18.32 10.78 5.39
N GLU A 118 -17.54 10.31 6.32
CA GLU A 118 -17.88 9.17 7.20
C GLU A 118 -17.38 9.42 8.62
#